data_6d78e57b29cace103689af113ba76e5a
#
_entry.id   6d78e57b29cace103689af113ba76e5a
#
_cell.length_a   1.000
_cell.length_b   1.000
_cell.length_c   1.000
_cell.angle_alpha   90.00
_cell.angle_beta   90.00
_cell.angle_gamma   90.00
#
_symmetry.space_group_name_H-M   'P 1'
#
loop_
_entity.id
_entity.type
_entity.pdbx_description
1 polymer ?
#
loop_
_entity_poly.entity_id
_entity_poly.type
_entity_poly.pdbx_seq_one_letter_code
_entity_poly.pdbx_strand_id
1 'polypeptide(L)'
;MDYQLLASLLFPEVTETPEDMEKRFPPRNVKEGAIISRMAPSPTGFVHLGNLVQGLTSERLCHQSGGVLFLRVEDTDKKREVPGAVEVLIETLKHYGIHFDEGATVDSDSGDYGPYRQSRRAAIYHVYAKQLVLQGQAYPCFCTEEELQEMHAEQEKENANFGYFGKWAKWRDRPIEDIKEMLDKGMPWVLRFRSTGNIENKIKFTDLIKGEIEVTENDIDHVLLKSDGIPTYHFAHAVDDHLMRTTHVVRGDEWLSTLPFHLQLFRALGFKPPKYCHIGPLMKMDGSSKRKLSKRKDPELALTYYKAEGFPVEAVYEYILTVLNSNFEDWRRANPDASTDDFKFSYKKMNPAGSLFDAAKLKNVSKNVISKMSAEKVCELATEWANEFDKPFGEKLSEDKEKAVAIFSIGRGGKKPRKDYAVWSELKDYMGFFYDEFFEFKDVLAENFDKNVVKNILSEYDYNEEADQTEWFENIKALGEKHNFASDMKAYKAQPENYAGSVADVSGFIRLAVTGKNVSPDMYLVMKILGKEKVNERINKFVASL
;
A
#
# COMPACT_ATOMS: atom_id res chain seq x y z
N MET A 1 -7.15 16.21 -48.51
CA MET A 1 -7.55 16.89 -47.25
C MET A 1 -6.67 18.11 -47.04
N ASP A 2 -7.27 19.29 -46.86
CA ASP A 2 -6.53 20.50 -46.47
C ASP A 2 -6.40 20.50 -44.91
N TYR A 3 -5.27 20.04 -44.43
CA TYR A 3 -5.02 19.92 -42.99
C TYR A 3 -4.81 21.27 -42.29
N GLN A 4 -4.40 22.31 -43.03
CA GLN A 4 -4.28 23.67 -42.48
C GLN A 4 -5.67 24.24 -42.18
N LEU A 5 -6.59 24.14 -43.16
CA LEU A 5 -7.96 24.53 -42.97
C LEU A 5 -8.63 23.72 -41.88
N LEU A 6 -8.45 22.39 -41.86
CA LEU A 6 -9.02 21.51 -40.85
C LEU A 6 -8.58 21.90 -39.43
N ALA A 7 -7.28 22.10 -39.25
CA ALA A 7 -6.74 22.49 -37.94
C ALA A 7 -7.28 23.86 -37.48
N SER A 8 -7.45 24.82 -38.40
CA SER A 8 -8.02 26.13 -38.06
C SER A 8 -9.51 26.06 -37.70
N LEU A 9 -10.25 25.14 -38.31
CA LEU A 9 -11.68 24.93 -38.01
C LEU A 9 -11.88 24.25 -36.65
N LEU A 10 -11.02 23.26 -36.32
CA LEU A 10 -11.14 22.51 -35.06
C LEU A 10 -10.57 23.25 -33.84
N PHE A 11 -9.53 24.02 -34.03
CA PHE A 11 -8.78 24.69 -32.96
C PHE A 11 -8.52 26.19 -33.28
N PRO A 12 -9.56 26.99 -33.50
CA PRO A 12 -9.41 28.41 -33.89
C PRO A 12 -8.71 29.25 -32.82
N GLU A 13 -8.92 28.92 -31.53
CA GLU A 13 -8.37 29.69 -30.39
C GLU A 13 -6.93 29.28 -30.03
N VAL A 14 -6.39 28.20 -30.61
CA VAL A 14 -5.07 27.72 -30.27
C VAL A 14 -4.02 28.46 -31.10
N THR A 15 -3.29 29.37 -30.43
CA THR A 15 -2.21 30.18 -31.05
C THR A 15 -0.82 29.74 -30.64
N GLU A 16 -0.67 29.09 -29.46
CA GLU A 16 0.61 28.54 -28.99
C GLU A 16 1.04 27.36 -29.86
N THR A 17 2.35 27.15 -29.93
CA THR A 17 2.97 26.10 -30.71
C THR A 17 3.65 25.05 -29.80
N PRO A 18 4.02 23.87 -30.31
CA PRO A 18 4.85 22.92 -29.56
C PRO A 18 6.18 23.53 -29.08
N GLU A 19 6.78 24.42 -29.87
CA GLU A 19 8.03 25.11 -29.51
C GLU A 19 7.83 26.06 -28.32
N ASP A 20 6.65 26.65 -28.18
CA ASP A 20 6.30 27.47 -27.01
C ASP A 20 6.14 26.61 -25.75
N MET A 21 5.59 25.41 -25.92
CA MET A 21 5.51 24.43 -24.83
C MET A 21 6.89 23.95 -24.39
N GLU A 22 7.81 23.70 -25.32
CA GLU A 22 9.20 23.33 -24.99
C GLU A 22 9.94 24.43 -24.20
N LYS A 23 9.69 25.72 -24.51
CA LYS A 23 10.23 26.84 -23.76
C LYS A 23 9.60 26.99 -22.39
N ARG A 24 8.30 26.75 -22.29
CA ARG A 24 7.55 26.81 -21.03
C ARG A 24 7.93 25.70 -20.05
N PHE A 25 8.26 24.52 -20.57
CA PHE A 25 8.65 23.34 -19.80
C PHE A 25 10.06 22.88 -20.21
N PRO A 26 11.13 23.60 -19.79
CA PRO A 26 12.50 23.30 -20.21
C PRO A 26 12.99 21.96 -19.63
N PRO A 27 14.09 21.40 -20.14
CA PRO A 27 14.77 20.27 -19.51
C PRO A 27 15.08 20.55 -18.02
N ARG A 28 14.92 19.51 -17.17
CA ARG A 28 15.18 19.63 -15.72
C ARG A 28 16.68 19.75 -15.45
N ASN A 29 17.01 20.60 -14.48
CA ASN A 29 18.38 20.70 -13.97
C ASN A 29 18.64 19.61 -12.92
N VAL A 30 18.89 18.40 -13.37
CA VAL A 30 19.22 17.24 -12.53
C VAL A 30 20.51 16.59 -13.05
N LYS A 31 21.19 15.82 -12.19
CA LYS A 31 22.42 15.14 -12.63
C LYS A 31 22.13 14.12 -13.73
N GLU A 32 23.13 13.82 -14.54
CA GLU A 32 23.04 12.79 -15.56
C GLU A 32 22.67 11.43 -14.95
N GLY A 33 21.70 10.75 -15.56
CA GLY A 33 21.19 9.46 -15.10
C GLY A 33 20.14 9.54 -13.98
N ALA A 34 19.80 10.73 -13.49
CA ALA A 34 18.72 10.90 -12.52
C ALA A 34 17.38 10.43 -13.09
N ILE A 35 16.62 9.72 -12.27
CA ILE A 35 15.29 9.20 -12.62
C ILE A 35 14.23 10.21 -12.24
N ILE A 36 13.42 10.58 -13.23
CA ILE A 36 12.23 11.41 -13.04
C ILE A 36 11.04 10.51 -13.26
N SER A 37 10.20 10.37 -12.24
CA SER A 37 9.00 9.55 -12.29
C SER A 37 7.82 10.26 -11.64
N ARG A 38 6.64 9.65 -11.77
CA ARG A 38 5.43 10.21 -11.19
C ARG A 38 4.54 9.12 -10.59
N MET A 39 3.80 9.49 -9.56
CA MET A 39 2.51 8.89 -9.28
C MET A 39 1.43 9.67 -10.01
N ALA A 40 0.56 8.94 -10.71
CA ALA A 40 -0.49 9.53 -11.55
C ALA A 40 -1.85 8.85 -11.30
N PRO A 41 -2.40 8.99 -10.08
CA PRO A 41 -3.66 8.35 -9.73
C PRO A 41 -4.87 9.14 -10.23
N SER A 42 -5.94 8.41 -10.55
CA SER A 42 -7.26 9.01 -10.71
C SER A 42 -7.95 9.16 -9.35
N PRO A 43 -8.66 10.27 -9.07
CA PRO A 43 -9.27 10.56 -7.78
C PRO A 43 -10.57 9.76 -7.55
N THR A 44 -10.47 8.45 -7.37
CA THR A 44 -11.61 7.53 -7.20
C THR A 44 -11.94 7.22 -5.72
N GLY A 45 -11.26 7.85 -4.76
CA GLY A 45 -11.50 7.73 -3.33
C GLY A 45 -11.04 6.43 -2.66
N PHE A 46 -10.51 5.47 -3.41
CA PHE A 46 -10.01 4.21 -2.87
C PHE A 46 -8.50 4.09 -3.06
N VAL A 47 -7.77 4.29 -1.95
CA VAL A 47 -6.31 4.11 -1.92
C VAL A 47 -6.00 2.69 -1.47
N HIS A 48 -5.25 1.97 -2.29
CA HIS A 48 -5.00 0.54 -2.08
C HIS A 48 -3.50 0.21 -2.05
N LEU A 49 -3.19 -0.99 -1.59
CA LEU A 49 -1.82 -1.48 -1.46
C LEU A 49 -1.01 -1.38 -2.76
N GLY A 50 -1.67 -1.53 -3.93
CA GLY A 50 -1.03 -1.32 -5.23
C GLY A 50 -0.55 0.13 -5.45
N ASN A 51 -1.27 1.13 -4.92
CA ASN A 51 -0.81 2.53 -4.97
C ASN A 51 0.45 2.72 -4.11
N LEU A 52 0.49 2.10 -2.93
CA LEU A 52 1.68 2.14 -2.07
C LEU A 52 2.88 1.46 -2.73
N VAL A 53 2.68 0.28 -3.33
CA VAL A 53 3.71 -0.45 -4.09
C VAL A 53 4.26 0.41 -5.24
N GLN A 54 3.38 1.05 -6.00
CA GLN A 54 3.78 1.94 -7.10
C GLN A 54 4.51 3.17 -6.58
N GLY A 55 3.98 3.80 -5.52
CA GLY A 55 4.56 4.99 -4.88
C GLY A 55 5.97 4.71 -4.35
N LEU A 56 6.11 3.66 -3.55
CA LEU A 56 7.39 3.24 -2.98
C LEU A 56 8.41 2.90 -4.08
N THR A 57 8.01 2.14 -5.10
CA THR A 57 8.91 1.82 -6.22
C THR A 57 9.38 3.08 -6.93
N SER A 58 8.48 4.01 -7.23
CA SER A 58 8.81 5.27 -7.91
C SER A 58 9.72 6.15 -7.06
N GLU A 59 9.40 6.31 -5.78
CA GLU A 59 10.19 7.09 -4.83
C GLU A 59 11.61 6.57 -4.70
N ARG A 60 11.75 5.26 -4.45
CA ARG A 60 13.08 4.64 -4.32
C ARG A 60 13.94 4.83 -5.57
N LEU A 61 13.37 4.63 -6.75
CA LEU A 61 14.10 4.82 -8.01
C LEU A 61 14.52 6.27 -8.20
N CYS A 62 13.63 7.23 -7.92
CA CYS A 62 13.92 8.65 -8.04
C CYS A 62 14.97 9.11 -7.04
N HIS A 63 14.72 8.94 -5.74
CA HIS A 63 15.56 9.50 -4.68
C HIS A 63 16.96 8.85 -4.65
N GLN A 64 17.07 7.54 -4.86
CA GLN A 64 18.37 6.86 -4.95
C GLN A 64 19.21 7.32 -6.15
N SER A 65 18.58 7.80 -7.22
CA SER A 65 19.29 8.34 -8.38
C SER A 65 19.60 9.84 -8.26
N GLY A 66 19.07 10.52 -7.23
CA GLY A 66 19.10 11.97 -7.10
C GLY A 66 18.19 12.67 -8.12
N GLY A 67 17.08 12.02 -8.45
CA GLY A 67 16.05 12.49 -9.36
C GLY A 67 14.85 13.08 -8.65
N VAL A 68 13.69 13.08 -9.31
CA VAL A 68 12.46 13.77 -8.87
C VAL A 68 11.26 12.82 -8.96
N LEU A 69 10.51 12.73 -7.87
CA LEU A 69 9.19 12.12 -7.84
C LEU A 69 8.12 13.21 -7.75
N PHE A 70 7.17 13.22 -8.68
CA PHE A 70 6.05 14.16 -8.62
C PHE A 70 4.67 13.48 -8.61
N LEU A 71 3.68 14.19 -8.03
CA LEU A 71 2.28 13.76 -8.03
C LEU A 71 1.51 14.47 -9.12
N ARG A 72 0.96 13.72 -10.07
CA ARG A 72 0.02 14.20 -11.10
C ARG A 72 -1.35 13.60 -10.87
N VAL A 73 -2.38 14.42 -10.73
CA VAL A 73 -3.76 13.97 -10.57
C VAL A 73 -4.42 13.81 -11.95
N GLU A 74 -4.88 12.60 -12.25
CA GLU A 74 -5.55 12.26 -13.52
C GLU A 74 -7.06 12.33 -13.34
N ASP A 75 -7.58 13.56 -13.28
CA ASP A 75 -8.98 13.94 -13.04
C ASP A 75 -9.77 14.26 -14.33
N THR A 76 -9.39 13.63 -15.44
CA THR A 76 -10.06 13.83 -16.73
C THR A 76 -11.41 13.10 -16.85
N ASP A 77 -11.72 12.18 -15.92
CA ASP A 77 -12.99 11.46 -15.88
C ASP A 77 -13.86 11.94 -14.70
N LYS A 78 -14.62 13.01 -14.95
CA LYS A 78 -15.52 13.62 -13.96
C LYS A 78 -16.59 12.67 -13.41
N LYS A 79 -16.97 11.62 -14.17
CA LYS A 79 -18.00 10.66 -13.73
C LYS A 79 -17.53 9.76 -12.60
N ARG A 80 -16.20 9.55 -12.47
CA ARG A 80 -15.59 8.69 -11.44
C ARG A 80 -14.89 9.48 -10.34
N GLU A 81 -14.86 10.79 -10.45
CA GLU A 81 -14.26 11.64 -9.42
C GLU A 81 -15.10 11.61 -8.13
N VAL A 82 -14.42 11.38 -7.00
CA VAL A 82 -15.01 11.41 -5.66
C VAL A 82 -14.49 12.65 -4.93
N PRO A 83 -15.38 13.54 -4.45
CA PRO A 83 -14.94 14.70 -3.67
C PRO A 83 -14.06 14.30 -2.47
N GLY A 84 -12.95 15.02 -2.25
CA GLY A 84 -12.00 14.72 -1.18
C GLY A 84 -11.02 13.56 -1.46
N ALA A 85 -11.14 12.90 -2.62
CA ALA A 85 -10.30 11.73 -2.92
C ALA A 85 -8.82 12.07 -3.11
N VAL A 86 -8.51 13.27 -3.60
CA VAL A 86 -7.13 13.73 -3.79
C VAL A 86 -6.46 13.96 -2.44
N GLU A 87 -7.16 14.61 -1.52
CA GLU A 87 -6.71 14.87 -0.16
C GLU A 87 -6.42 13.56 0.58
N VAL A 88 -7.39 12.63 0.56
CA VAL A 88 -7.24 11.29 1.17
C VAL A 88 -6.05 10.55 0.57
N LEU A 89 -5.84 10.63 -0.75
CA LEU A 89 -4.71 10.01 -1.40
C LEU A 89 -3.38 10.59 -0.91
N ILE A 90 -3.25 11.92 -0.92
CA ILE A 90 -2.03 12.63 -0.51
C ILE A 90 -1.71 12.30 0.95
N GLU A 91 -2.69 12.42 1.85
CA GLU A 91 -2.52 12.14 3.27
C GLU A 91 -2.15 10.67 3.53
N THR A 92 -2.83 9.74 2.84
CA THR A 92 -2.53 8.31 2.97
C THR A 92 -1.11 7.99 2.51
N LEU A 93 -0.68 8.48 1.36
CA LEU A 93 0.66 8.21 0.86
C LEU A 93 1.73 8.85 1.74
N LYS A 94 1.50 10.08 2.22
CA LYS A 94 2.36 10.75 3.19
C LYS A 94 2.46 9.97 4.51
N HIS A 95 1.35 9.42 5.00
CA HIS A 95 1.32 8.56 6.20
C HIS A 95 2.25 7.36 6.05
N TYR A 96 2.32 6.76 4.86
CA TYR A 96 3.22 5.64 4.55
C TYR A 96 4.62 6.07 4.07
N GLY A 97 5.01 7.33 4.30
CA GLY A 97 6.36 7.82 4.05
C GLY A 97 6.68 8.10 2.58
N ILE A 98 5.70 8.19 1.70
CA ILE A 98 5.93 8.58 0.31
C ILE A 98 6.02 10.10 0.22
N HIS A 99 7.17 10.60 -0.20
CA HIS A 99 7.46 12.02 -0.35
C HIS A 99 7.52 12.42 -1.82
N PHE A 100 6.71 13.42 -2.17
CA PHE A 100 6.73 14.03 -3.49
C PHE A 100 7.58 15.31 -3.45
N ASP A 101 8.50 15.45 -4.40
CA ASP A 101 9.34 16.65 -4.54
C ASP A 101 8.55 17.78 -5.16
N GLU A 102 7.57 17.46 -6.03
CA GLU A 102 6.69 18.38 -6.75
C GLU A 102 5.30 17.75 -6.92
N GLY A 103 4.35 18.52 -7.42
CA GLY A 103 3.07 17.99 -7.85
C GLY A 103 1.87 18.68 -7.26
N ALA A 104 0.71 18.05 -7.42
CA ALA A 104 -0.53 18.50 -6.81
C ALA A 104 -0.44 18.39 -5.29
N THR A 105 -0.86 19.44 -4.60
CA THR A 105 -1.08 19.48 -3.15
C THR A 105 -2.60 19.48 -2.87
N VAL A 106 -3.00 19.52 -1.61
CA VAL A 106 -4.42 19.59 -1.26
C VAL A 106 -5.08 20.82 -1.91
N ASP A 107 -4.47 22.00 -1.74
CA ASP A 107 -5.10 23.28 -2.14
C ASP A 107 -4.50 23.89 -3.41
N SER A 108 -3.32 23.45 -3.83
CA SER A 108 -2.54 24.09 -4.90
C SER A 108 -1.67 23.10 -5.66
N ASP A 109 -0.68 23.61 -6.35
CA ASP A 109 0.41 22.87 -6.98
C ASP A 109 1.76 23.38 -6.43
N SER A 110 2.76 22.50 -6.41
CA SER A 110 4.15 22.80 -6.05
C SER A 110 5.09 22.36 -7.17
N GLY A 111 5.99 23.22 -7.63
CA GLY A 111 6.94 22.94 -8.71
C GLY A 111 6.64 23.66 -10.01
N ASP A 112 7.58 23.58 -10.97
CA ASP A 112 7.61 24.42 -12.18
C ASP A 112 6.94 23.79 -13.41
N TYR A 113 6.48 22.54 -13.31
CA TYR A 113 5.91 21.78 -14.44
C TYR A 113 4.38 21.66 -14.40
N GLY A 114 3.75 22.44 -13.52
CA GLY A 114 2.30 22.50 -13.38
C GLY A 114 1.57 23.14 -14.58
N PRO A 115 0.22 23.11 -14.54
CA PRO A 115 -0.63 22.50 -13.51
C PRO A 115 -0.44 20.98 -13.41
N TYR A 116 -0.49 20.44 -12.17
CA TYR A 116 -0.36 18.99 -11.95
C TYR A 116 -1.69 18.25 -11.89
N ARG A 117 -2.81 18.95 -12.09
CA ARG A 117 -4.14 18.38 -12.32
C ARG A 117 -4.45 18.40 -13.81
N GLN A 118 -4.74 17.26 -14.41
CA GLN A 118 -4.94 17.14 -15.85
C GLN A 118 -6.13 17.96 -16.35
N SER A 119 -7.19 18.09 -15.56
CA SER A 119 -8.34 18.94 -15.89
C SER A 119 -8.01 20.42 -16.14
N ARG A 120 -6.86 20.89 -15.60
CA ARG A 120 -6.39 22.28 -15.76
C ARG A 120 -5.42 22.47 -16.93
N ARG A 121 -5.16 21.43 -17.73
CA ARG A 121 -4.16 21.41 -18.81
C ARG A 121 -4.77 21.38 -20.22
N ALA A 122 -6.07 21.57 -20.37
CA ALA A 122 -6.77 21.44 -21.64
C ALA A 122 -6.10 22.24 -22.79
N ALA A 123 -5.71 23.50 -22.52
CA ALA A 123 -5.03 24.35 -23.52
C ALA A 123 -3.71 23.72 -24.02
N ILE A 124 -2.95 23.07 -23.15
CA ILE A 124 -1.68 22.39 -23.50
C ILE A 124 -1.97 21.22 -24.43
N TYR A 125 -2.98 20.40 -24.11
CA TYR A 125 -3.36 19.26 -24.98
C TYR A 125 -3.85 19.70 -26.34
N HIS A 126 -4.58 20.83 -26.43
CA HIS A 126 -5.07 21.35 -27.68
C HIS A 126 -3.94 21.78 -28.64
N VAL A 127 -2.80 22.25 -28.13
CA VAL A 127 -1.62 22.56 -28.94
C VAL A 127 -1.15 21.32 -29.71
N TYR A 128 -0.98 20.21 -28.99
CA TYR A 128 -0.53 18.95 -29.62
C TYR A 128 -1.60 18.26 -30.44
N ALA A 129 -2.87 18.42 -30.05
CA ALA A 129 -3.99 17.94 -30.87
C ALA A 129 -4.04 18.65 -32.23
N LYS A 130 -3.89 19.99 -32.23
CA LYS A 130 -3.78 20.80 -33.45
C LYS A 130 -2.58 20.37 -34.30
N GLN A 131 -1.43 20.13 -33.69
CA GLN A 131 -0.25 19.62 -34.40
C GLN A 131 -0.51 18.30 -35.11
N LEU A 132 -1.14 17.32 -34.43
CA LEU A 132 -1.47 16.03 -35.02
C LEU A 132 -2.44 16.17 -36.20
N VAL A 133 -3.40 17.10 -36.12
CA VAL A 133 -4.31 17.41 -37.25
C VAL A 133 -3.53 18.03 -38.42
N LEU A 134 -2.65 18.99 -38.16
CA LEU A 134 -1.79 19.59 -39.19
C LEU A 134 -0.92 18.56 -39.92
N GLN A 135 -0.49 17.53 -39.22
CA GLN A 135 0.29 16.42 -39.77
C GLN A 135 -0.57 15.32 -40.44
N GLY A 136 -1.89 15.46 -40.42
CA GLY A 136 -2.81 14.44 -40.95
C GLY A 136 -2.88 13.16 -40.10
N GLN A 137 -2.38 13.23 -38.85
CA GLN A 137 -2.32 12.09 -37.90
C GLN A 137 -3.51 12.05 -36.92
N ALA A 138 -4.40 13.04 -36.99
CA ALA A 138 -5.66 13.04 -36.25
C ALA A 138 -6.78 13.66 -37.08
N TYR A 139 -8.01 13.26 -36.78
CA TYR A 139 -9.20 13.71 -37.48
C TYR A 139 -10.42 13.73 -36.58
N PRO A 140 -11.43 14.59 -36.85
CA PRO A 140 -12.67 14.61 -36.08
C PRO A 140 -13.58 13.44 -36.46
N CYS A 141 -14.27 12.89 -35.46
CA CYS A 141 -15.28 11.85 -35.62
C CYS A 141 -16.58 12.29 -34.98
N PHE A 142 -17.66 12.27 -35.77
CA PHE A 142 -19.01 12.69 -35.37
C PHE A 142 -19.95 11.50 -35.14
N CYS A 143 -19.43 10.27 -35.02
CA CYS A 143 -20.27 9.10 -34.74
C CYS A 143 -20.99 9.26 -33.40
N THR A 144 -22.30 8.95 -33.41
CA THR A 144 -23.12 8.86 -32.19
C THR A 144 -22.84 7.56 -31.44
N GLU A 145 -23.34 7.47 -30.19
CA GLU A 145 -23.23 6.23 -29.41
C GLU A 145 -23.97 5.07 -30.10
N GLU A 146 -25.11 5.34 -30.71
CA GLU A 146 -25.91 4.36 -31.45
C GLU A 146 -25.13 3.82 -32.65
N GLU A 147 -24.52 4.69 -33.45
CA GLU A 147 -23.67 4.27 -34.59
C GLU A 147 -22.47 3.43 -34.15
N LEU A 148 -21.87 3.73 -33.01
CA LEU A 148 -20.79 2.94 -32.47
C LEU A 148 -21.27 1.58 -31.94
N GLN A 149 -22.45 1.50 -31.34
CA GLN A 149 -23.07 0.24 -30.92
C GLN A 149 -23.44 -0.63 -32.12
N GLU A 150 -24.02 -0.05 -33.19
CA GLU A 150 -24.28 -0.76 -34.45
C GLU A 150 -22.98 -1.32 -35.05
N MET A 151 -21.93 -0.52 -35.10
CA MET A 151 -20.60 -0.95 -35.58
C MET A 151 -20.09 -2.14 -34.77
N HIS A 152 -20.20 -2.09 -33.44
CA HIS A 152 -19.77 -3.20 -32.58
C HIS A 152 -20.61 -4.47 -32.83
N ALA A 153 -21.92 -4.33 -33.01
CA ALA A 153 -22.80 -5.46 -33.33
C ALA A 153 -22.48 -6.10 -34.70
N GLU A 154 -22.05 -5.30 -35.68
CA GLU A 154 -21.58 -5.79 -36.97
C GLU A 154 -20.22 -6.48 -36.86
N GLN A 155 -19.26 -5.92 -36.09
CA GLN A 155 -17.97 -6.53 -35.80
C GLN A 155 -18.14 -7.90 -35.12
N GLU A 156 -19.07 -8.02 -34.17
CA GLU A 156 -19.39 -9.28 -33.52
C GLU A 156 -19.93 -10.33 -34.49
N LYS A 157 -20.87 -9.94 -35.38
CA LYS A 157 -21.43 -10.82 -36.44
C LYS A 157 -20.36 -11.33 -37.41
N GLU A 158 -19.38 -10.48 -37.72
CA GLU A 158 -18.26 -10.83 -38.62
C GLU A 158 -17.11 -11.52 -37.88
N ASN A 159 -17.22 -11.74 -36.56
CA ASN A 159 -16.14 -12.26 -35.72
C ASN A 159 -14.83 -11.45 -35.87
N ALA A 160 -14.96 -10.12 -36.05
CA ALA A 160 -13.87 -9.18 -36.17
C ALA A 160 -13.44 -8.64 -34.80
N ASN A 161 -12.24 -8.10 -34.70
CA ASN A 161 -11.80 -7.38 -33.51
C ASN A 161 -12.66 -6.12 -33.30
N PHE A 162 -12.96 -5.82 -32.03
CA PHE A 162 -13.67 -4.59 -31.68
C PHE A 162 -12.77 -3.37 -31.80
N GLY A 163 -13.29 -2.28 -32.33
CA GLY A 163 -12.58 -1.02 -32.41
C GLY A 163 -12.94 -0.18 -33.64
N TYR A 164 -12.47 1.05 -33.66
CA TYR A 164 -12.69 1.99 -34.75
C TYR A 164 -11.47 1.98 -35.68
N PHE A 165 -11.50 1.21 -36.74
CA PHE A 165 -10.38 1.00 -37.68
C PHE A 165 -10.87 0.52 -39.05
N GLY A 166 -10.03 0.64 -40.07
CA GLY A 166 -10.30 0.12 -41.43
C GLY A 166 -11.64 0.57 -41.98
N LYS A 167 -12.46 -0.37 -42.49
CA LYS A 167 -13.80 -0.11 -43.01
C LYS A 167 -14.79 0.45 -41.97
N TRP A 168 -14.51 0.22 -40.68
CA TRP A 168 -15.32 0.68 -39.56
C TRP A 168 -15.07 2.15 -39.19
N ALA A 169 -13.98 2.73 -39.66
CA ALA A 169 -13.60 4.11 -39.35
C ALA A 169 -14.25 5.09 -40.31
N LYS A 170 -15.59 5.26 -40.23
CA LYS A 170 -16.42 6.06 -41.15
C LYS A 170 -15.92 7.48 -41.40
N TRP A 171 -15.32 8.15 -40.40
CA TRP A 171 -14.88 9.55 -40.50
C TRP A 171 -13.42 9.73 -40.87
N ARG A 172 -12.64 8.62 -40.96
CA ARG A 172 -11.20 8.66 -41.16
C ARG A 172 -10.77 9.38 -42.44
N ASP A 173 -11.48 9.19 -43.54
CA ASP A 173 -11.14 9.70 -44.86
C ASP A 173 -12.27 10.54 -45.50
N ARG A 174 -13.14 11.11 -44.66
CA ARG A 174 -14.19 12.01 -45.14
C ARG A 174 -13.62 13.31 -45.70
N PRO A 175 -14.18 13.84 -46.79
CA PRO A 175 -13.77 15.14 -47.35
C PRO A 175 -14.00 16.26 -46.34
N ILE A 176 -13.28 17.37 -46.50
CA ILE A 176 -13.35 18.51 -45.58
C ILE A 176 -14.73 19.18 -45.60
N GLU A 177 -15.41 19.10 -46.72
CA GLU A 177 -16.78 19.63 -46.92
C GLU A 177 -17.78 18.95 -45.97
N ASP A 178 -17.70 17.61 -45.84
CA ASP A 178 -18.56 16.86 -44.92
C ASP A 178 -18.29 17.27 -43.47
N ILE A 179 -16.99 17.41 -43.13
CA ILE A 179 -16.57 17.82 -41.77
C ILE A 179 -17.09 19.23 -41.46
N LYS A 180 -16.93 20.17 -42.42
CA LYS A 180 -17.38 21.54 -42.27
C LYS A 180 -18.91 21.61 -42.10
N GLU A 181 -19.67 20.83 -42.87
CA GLU A 181 -21.12 20.74 -42.72
C GLU A 181 -21.53 20.30 -41.31
N MET A 182 -20.83 19.32 -40.73
CA MET A 182 -21.10 18.84 -39.37
C MET A 182 -20.75 19.88 -38.31
N LEU A 183 -19.62 20.59 -38.48
CA LEU A 183 -19.25 21.68 -37.59
C LEU A 183 -20.22 22.86 -37.65
N ASP A 184 -20.65 23.25 -38.86
CA ASP A 184 -21.61 24.33 -39.08
C ASP A 184 -23.00 23.99 -38.45
N LYS A 185 -23.35 22.70 -38.38
CA LYS A 185 -24.54 22.20 -37.67
C LYS A 185 -24.35 22.12 -36.14
N GLY A 186 -23.17 22.44 -35.62
CA GLY A 186 -22.85 22.34 -34.20
C GLY A 186 -22.85 20.92 -33.65
N MET A 187 -22.60 19.91 -34.51
CA MET A 187 -22.57 18.52 -34.06
C MET A 187 -21.35 18.25 -33.14
N PRO A 188 -21.57 17.56 -32.02
CA PRO A 188 -20.46 17.19 -31.15
C PRO A 188 -19.50 16.22 -31.85
N TRP A 189 -18.22 16.38 -31.60
CA TRP A 189 -17.18 15.53 -32.18
C TRP A 189 -16.13 15.15 -31.16
N VAL A 190 -15.45 14.02 -31.44
CA VAL A 190 -14.24 13.59 -30.72
C VAL A 190 -13.06 13.65 -31.68
N LEU A 191 -11.86 13.92 -31.16
CA LEU A 191 -10.64 13.80 -31.96
C LEU A 191 -10.12 12.37 -31.88
N ARG A 192 -9.94 11.72 -33.04
CA ARG A 192 -9.33 10.39 -33.11
C ARG A 192 -7.93 10.44 -33.70
N PHE A 193 -7.08 9.60 -33.15
CA PHE A 193 -5.77 9.32 -33.73
C PHE A 193 -5.93 8.51 -35.03
N ARG A 194 -5.16 8.83 -36.04
CA ARG A 194 -5.08 8.05 -37.28
C ARG A 194 -3.98 7.02 -37.14
N SER A 195 -4.31 5.82 -36.73
CA SER A 195 -3.33 4.74 -36.59
C SER A 195 -2.77 4.33 -37.95
N THR A 196 -1.47 4.07 -37.96
CA THR A 196 -0.73 3.53 -39.13
C THR A 196 -0.21 2.11 -38.87
N GLY A 197 -0.58 1.53 -37.72
CA GLY A 197 -0.13 0.19 -37.35
C GLY A 197 -0.93 -0.92 -38.02
N ASN A 198 -0.37 -2.12 -37.96
CA ASN A 198 -0.98 -3.33 -38.47
C ASN A 198 -0.88 -4.44 -37.42
N ILE A 199 -2.02 -5.08 -37.09
CA ILE A 199 -2.08 -6.17 -36.10
C ILE A 199 -1.22 -7.40 -36.46
N GLU A 200 -0.85 -7.57 -37.73
CA GLU A 200 0.06 -8.63 -38.16
C GLU A 200 1.51 -8.37 -37.73
N ASN A 201 1.83 -7.12 -37.39
CA ASN A 201 3.18 -6.73 -36.98
C ASN A 201 3.36 -6.86 -35.49
N LYS A 202 4.60 -7.18 -35.08
CA LYS A 202 5.05 -7.22 -33.71
C LYS A 202 6.09 -6.16 -33.41
N ILE A 203 6.00 -5.54 -32.26
CA ILE A 203 6.97 -4.59 -31.73
C ILE A 203 7.72 -5.23 -30.58
N LYS A 204 9.04 -5.28 -30.66
CA LYS A 204 9.89 -5.64 -29.52
C LYS A 204 10.08 -4.41 -28.63
N PHE A 205 9.90 -4.61 -27.35
CA PHE A 205 10.03 -3.57 -26.35
C PHE A 205 10.75 -4.12 -25.10
N THR A 206 11.65 -3.34 -24.54
CA THR A 206 12.34 -3.72 -23.29
C THR A 206 11.68 -3.02 -22.12
N ASP A 207 10.94 -3.79 -21.31
CA ASP A 207 10.45 -3.37 -20.01
C ASP A 207 11.52 -3.60 -18.93
N LEU A 208 11.67 -2.68 -17.99
CA LEU A 208 12.73 -2.76 -16.99
C LEU A 208 12.54 -3.87 -15.95
N ILE A 209 11.29 -4.32 -15.75
CA ILE A 209 10.96 -5.40 -14.81
C ILE A 209 10.71 -6.71 -15.55
N LYS A 210 9.92 -6.66 -16.63
CA LYS A 210 9.52 -7.85 -17.38
C LYS A 210 10.55 -8.31 -18.42
N GLY A 211 11.58 -7.48 -18.72
CA GLY A 211 12.57 -7.78 -19.73
C GLY A 211 12.07 -7.52 -21.16
N GLU A 212 12.57 -8.27 -22.13
CA GLU A 212 12.10 -8.15 -23.51
C GLU A 212 10.71 -8.75 -23.66
N ILE A 213 9.78 -7.94 -24.14
CA ILE A 213 8.41 -8.33 -24.46
C ILE A 213 8.12 -8.05 -25.93
N GLU A 214 7.23 -8.83 -26.51
CA GLU A 214 6.74 -8.64 -27.86
C GLU A 214 5.25 -8.32 -27.81
N VAL A 215 4.87 -7.19 -28.38
CA VAL A 215 3.50 -6.70 -28.40
C VAL A 215 3.03 -6.48 -29.82
N THR A 216 1.72 -6.66 -30.07
CA THR A 216 1.10 -6.42 -31.38
C THR A 216 0.97 -4.93 -31.62
N GLU A 217 1.23 -4.44 -32.84
CA GLU A 217 1.01 -3.04 -33.22
C GLU A 217 -0.47 -2.66 -33.03
N ASN A 218 -0.70 -1.38 -32.71
CA ASN A 218 -2.05 -0.84 -32.63
C ASN A 218 -2.55 -0.39 -34.00
N ASP A 219 -3.67 -0.92 -34.45
CA ASP A 219 -4.38 -0.51 -35.67
C ASP A 219 -5.66 0.32 -35.41
N ILE A 220 -6.06 0.47 -34.13
CA ILE A 220 -7.27 1.16 -33.73
C ILE A 220 -7.04 2.68 -33.69
N ASP A 221 -8.00 3.43 -34.23
CA ASP A 221 -8.05 4.90 -34.16
C ASP A 221 -8.66 5.34 -32.84
N HIS A 222 -7.84 5.32 -31.79
CA HIS A 222 -8.27 5.71 -30.44
C HIS A 222 -8.66 7.17 -30.35
N VAL A 223 -9.61 7.48 -29.46
CA VAL A 223 -9.98 8.85 -29.13
C VAL A 223 -8.85 9.53 -28.36
N LEU A 224 -8.43 10.70 -28.82
CA LEU A 224 -7.45 11.57 -28.17
C LEU A 224 -8.14 12.61 -27.28
N LEU A 225 -9.10 13.36 -27.88
CA LEU A 225 -9.93 14.33 -27.15
C LEU A 225 -11.39 13.88 -27.19
N LYS A 226 -12.05 13.97 -26.05
CA LYS A 226 -13.48 13.77 -25.90
C LYS A 226 -14.25 14.97 -26.46
N SER A 227 -15.56 14.85 -26.58
CA SER A 227 -16.42 15.93 -27.11
C SER A 227 -16.46 17.20 -26.25
N ASP A 228 -16.05 17.10 -24.99
CA ASP A 228 -15.86 18.24 -24.08
C ASP A 228 -14.47 18.91 -24.21
N GLY A 229 -13.63 18.46 -25.15
CA GLY A 229 -12.28 18.95 -25.35
C GLY A 229 -11.24 18.43 -24.34
N ILE A 230 -11.64 17.58 -23.38
CA ILE A 230 -10.75 16.99 -22.39
C ILE A 230 -10.08 15.75 -22.98
N PRO A 231 -8.78 15.53 -22.76
CA PRO A 231 -8.08 14.38 -23.32
C PRO A 231 -8.52 13.06 -22.68
N THR A 232 -8.34 11.99 -23.44
CA THR A 232 -8.30 10.65 -22.84
C THR A 232 -7.00 10.46 -22.09
N TYR A 233 -6.98 9.48 -21.17
CA TYR A 233 -5.76 9.08 -20.44
C TYR A 233 -4.54 8.90 -21.36
N HIS A 234 -4.73 8.23 -22.50
CA HIS A 234 -3.64 7.91 -23.42
C HIS A 234 -2.95 9.14 -23.98
N PHE A 235 -3.74 10.13 -24.39
CA PHE A 235 -3.19 11.36 -24.96
C PHE A 235 -2.55 12.23 -23.87
N ALA A 236 -3.23 12.40 -22.75
CA ALA A 236 -2.71 13.13 -21.60
C ALA A 236 -1.39 12.52 -21.09
N HIS A 237 -1.30 11.19 -21.00
CA HIS A 237 -0.08 10.48 -20.62
C HIS A 237 1.11 10.85 -21.52
N ALA A 238 0.93 10.81 -22.86
CA ALA A 238 2.03 11.08 -23.78
C ALA A 238 2.51 12.53 -23.71
N VAL A 239 1.58 13.48 -23.68
CA VAL A 239 1.90 14.92 -23.63
C VAL A 239 2.53 15.30 -22.28
N ASP A 240 1.93 14.85 -21.18
CA ASP A 240 2.38 15.22 -19.84
C ASP A 240 3.72 14.61 -19.48
N ASP A 241 3.90 13.31 -19.75
CA ASP A 241 5.17 12.66 -19.43
C ASP A 241 6.33 13.23 -20.25
N HIS A 242 6.08 13.70 -21.48
CA HIS A 242 7.06 14.45 -22.25
C HIS A 242 7.36 15.83 -21.63
N LEU A 243 6.34 16.65 -21.40
CA LEU A 243 6.54 18.03 -20.93
C LEU A 243 7.01 18.11 -19.47
N MET A 244 6.60 17.15 -18.62
CA MET A 244 7.09 17.03 -17.25
C MET A 244 8.44 16.34 -17.15
N ARG A 245 9.04 15.97 -18.32
CA ARG A 245 10.37 15.36 -18.44
C ARG A 245 10.50 14.03 -17.72
N THR A 246 9.44 13.25 -17.72
CA THR A 246 9.41 11.89 -17.15
C THR A 246 10.39 10.99 -17.90
N THR A 247 11.32 10.37 -17.19
CA THR A 247 12.28 9.42 -17.76
C THR A 247 11.85 7.98 -17.57
N HIS A 248 11.12 7.70 -16.49
CA HIS A 248 10.67 6.36 -16.12
C HIS A 248 9.20 6.39 -15.71
N VAL A 249 8.42 5.45 -16.23
CA VAL A 249 7.00 5.26 -15.90
C VAL A 249 6.84 3.95 -15.14
N VAL A 250 6.51 4.06 -13.87
CA VAL A 250 6.16 2.91 -13.02
C VAL A 250 4.64 2.79 -12.96
N ARG A 251 4.10 1.63 -13.34
CA ARG A 251 2.64 1.37 -13.33
C ARG A 251 2.34 -0.13 -13.26
N GLY A 252 1.09 -0.49 -13.00
CA GLY A 252 0.64 -1.88 -13.01
C GLY A 252 0.70 -2.53 -14.39
N ASP A 253 0.85 -3.83 -14.45
CA ASP A 253 0.97 -4.57 -15.71
C ASP A 253 -0.35 -4.70 -16.50
N GLU A 254 -1.48 -4.32 -15.91
CA GLU A 254 -2.76 -4.15 -16.63
C GLU A 254 -2.68 -3.12 -17.77
N TRP A 255 -1.69 -2.22 -17.73
CA TRP A 255 -1.46 -1.21 -18.76
C TRP A 255 -0.60 -1.70 -19.94
N LEU A 256 -0.08 -2.94 -19.91
CA LEU A 256 0.70 -3.50 -20.99
C LEU A 256 -0.07 -3.56 -22.32
N SER A 257 -1.37 -3.83 -22.27
CA SER A 257 -2.22 -3.88 -23.48
C SER A 257 -2.32 -2.53 -24.20
N THR A 258 -2.07 -1.43 -23.51
CA THR A 258 -2.11 -0.06 -24.08
C THR A 258 -0.74 0.42 -24.58
N LEU A 259 0.32 -0.30 -24.26
CA LEU A 259 1.69 0.08 -24.59
C LEU A 259 1.92 0.29 -26.10
N PRO A 260 1.42 -0.56 -27.03
CA PRO A 260 1.58 -0.35 -28.45
C PRO A 260 1.05 0.99 -28.94
N PHE A 261 -0.13 1.38 -28.45
CA PHE A 261 -0.72 2.67 -28.77
C PHE A 261 0.09 3.84 -28.18
N HIS A 262 0.57 3.72 -26.95
CA HIS A 262 1.41 4.76 -26.35
C HIS A 262 2.71 4.95 -27.15
N LEU A 263 3.40 3.88 -27.53
CA LEU A 263 4.62 3.97 -28.34
C LEU A 263 4.36 4.62 -29.71
N GLN A 264 3.23 4.28 -30.33
CA GLN A 264 2.79 4.88 -31.59
C GLN A 264 2.51 6.38 -31.43
N LEU A 265 1.85 6.76 -30.33
CA LEU A 265 1.50 8.15 -30.05
C LEU A 265 2.74 9.01 -29.72
N PHE A 266 3.69 8.51 -28.93
CA PHE A 266 4.97 9.17 -28.69
C PHE A 266 5.72 9.42 -30.02
N ARG A 267 5.75 8.44 -30.92
CA ARG A 267 6.36 8.57 -32.25
C ARG A 267 5.66 9.63 -33.09
N ALA A 268 4.33 9.63 -33.11
CA ALA A 268 3.53 10.60 -33.87
C ALA A 268 3.74 12.04 -33.40
N LEU A 269 3.90 12.23 -32.10
CA LEU A 269 4.19 13.53 -31.49
C LEU A 269 5.67 13.96 -31.62
N GLY A 270 6.55 13.09 -32.13
CA GLY A 270 7.98 13.35 -32.20
C GLY A 270 8.69 13.25 -30.84
N PHE A 271 8.07 12.60 -29.85
CA PHE A 271 8.57 12.48 -28.50
C PHE A 271 9.37 11.21 -28.30
N LYS A 272 10.39 11.27 -27.45
CA LYS A 272 11.08 10.08 -26.96
C LYS A 272 10.23 9.42 -25.88
N PRO A 273 9.83 8.15 -26.02
CA PRO A 273 9.08 7.46 -24.98
C PRO A 273 9.94 7.28 -23.71
N PRO A 274 9.33 7.33 -22.52
CA PRO A 274 9.99 7.00 -21.27
C PRO A 274 10.33 5.51 -21.22
N LYS A 275 11.21 5.12 -20.29
CA LYS A 275 11.40 3.71 -19.94
C LYS A 275 10.23 3.26 -19.06
N TYR A 276 9.72 2.06 -19.28
CA TYR A 276 8.59 1.53 -18.52
C TYR A 276 9.03 0.46 -17.53
N CYS A 277 8.39 0.49 -16.37
CA CYS A 277 8.47 -0.48 -15.29
C CYS A 277 7.05 -1.01 -15.02
N HIS A 278 6.65 -2.11 -15.62
CA HIS A 278 5.34 -2.71 -15.39
C HIS A 278 5.41 -3.68 -14.21
N ILE A 279 4.85 -3.25 -13.08
CA ILE A 279 4.82 -4.04 -11.84
C ILE A 279 3.76 -5.12 -11.97
N GLY A 280 4.14 -6.37 -11.68
CA GLY A 280 3.20 -7.47 -11.59
C GLY A 280 2.22 -7.32 -10.41
N PRO A 281 1.05 -7.96 -10.47
CA PRO A 281 0.00 -7.79 -9.47
C PRO A 281 0.41 -8.39 -8.11
N LEU A 282 -0.22 -7.88 -7.05
CA LEU A 282 -0.20 -8.55 -5.76
C LEU A 282 -1.18 -9.73 -5.79
N MET A 283 -0.66 -10.92 -5.54
CA MET A 283 -1.38 -12.18 -5.57
C MET A 283 -1.62 -12.69 -4.15
N LYS A 284 -2.63 -13.52 -3.97
CA LYS A 284 -2.92 -14.23 -2.73
C LYS A 284 -3.20 -15.69 -3.04
N MET A 285 -2.86 -16.60 -2.11
CA MET A 285 -3.27 -18.00 -2.20
C MET A 285 -4.78 -18.12 -1.94
N ASP A 286 -5.46 -18.87 -2.78
CA ASP A 286 -6.87 -19.26 -2.65
C ASP A 286 -6.93 -20.78 -2.79
N GLY A 287 -6.87 -21.50 -1.67
CA GLY A 287 -6.57 -22.91 -1.66
C GLY A 287 -5.20 -23.22 -2.27
N SER A 288 -5.16 -24.03 -3.31
CA SER A 288 -3.94 -24.40 -4.05
C SER A 288 -3.59 -23.47 -5.21
N SER A 289 -4.47 -22.50 -5.56
CA SER A 289 -4.29 -21.60 -6.68
C SER A 289 -3.88 -20.18 -6.23
N LYS A 290 -3.24 -19.44 -7.15
CA LYS A 290 -2.95 -18.01 -6.93
C LYS A 290 -3.98 -17.16 -7.64
N ARG A 291 -4.50 -16.15 -6.97
CA ARG A 291 -5.36 -15.13 -7.58
C ARG A 291 -4.88 -13.72 -7.25
N LYS A 292 -5.24 -12.76 -8.08
CA LYS A 292 -5.01 -11.32 -7.79
C LYS A 292 -5.85 -10.91 -6.57
N LEU A 293 -5.28 -10.09 -5.70
CA LEU A 293 -6.01 -9.41 -4.63
C LEU A 293 -7.14 -8.57 -5.23
N SER A 294 -8.31 -8.60 -4.61
CA SER A 294 -9.49 -7.91 -5.11
C SER A 294 -10.21 -7.10 -4.03
N LYS A 295 -10.69 -5.92 -4.40
CA LYS A 295 -11.41 -4.99 -3.51
C LYS A 295 -12.60 -5.62 -2.76
N ARG A 296 -13.28 -6.60 -3.40
CA ARG A 296 -14.49 -7.20 -2.84
C ARG A 296 -14.22 -8.33 -1.85
N LYS A 297 -13.08 -9.02 -1.97
CA LYS A 297 -12.77 -10.24 -1.20
C LYS A 297 -11.68 -10.06 -0.17
N ASP A 298 -10.82 -9.05 -0.34
CA ASP A 298 -9.58 -8.91 0.41
C ASP A 298 -9.51 -7.53 1.07
N PRO A 299 -9.92 -7.39 2.36
CA PRO A 299 -9.85 -6.13 3.10
C PRO A 299 -8.42 -5.59 3.19
N GLU A 300 -7.43 -6.47 3.22
CA GLU A 300 -6.00 -6.12 3.22
C GLU A 300 -5.52 -5.43 1.93
N LEU A 301 -6.37 -5.32 0.91
CA LEU A 301 -6.06 -4.50 -0.25
C LEU A 301 -6.19 -3.00 0.07
N ALA A 302 -7.08 -2.60 0.98
CA ALA A 302 -7.27 -1.22 1.40
C ALA A 302 -6.16 -0.77 2.36
N LEU A 303 -5.56 0.40 2.16
CA LEU A 303 -4.53 0.92 3.08
C LEU A 303 -5.11 1.28 4.46
N THR A 304 -6.39 1.62 4.52
CA THR A 304 -7.11 1.84 5.78
C THR A 304 -7.19 0.61 6.68
N TYR A 305 -7.12 -0.59 6.11
CA TYR A 305 -7.07 -1.84 6.86
C TYR A 305 -5.88 -1.89 7.83
N TYR A 306 -4.68 -1.56 7.34
CA TYR A 306 -3.47 -1.62 8.16
C TYR A 306 -3.49 -0.62 9.31
N LYS A 307 -4.06 0.56 9.08
CA LYS A 307 -4.25 1.57 10.11
C LYS A 307 -5.26 1.09 11.15
N ALA A 308 -6.40 0.54 10.73
CA ALA A 308 -7.44 0.03 11.63
C ALA A 308 -6.97 -1.17 12.47
N GLU A 309 -6.22 -2.11 11.87
CA GLU A 309 -5.59 -3.21 12.60
C GLU A 309 -4.47 -2.74 13.54
N GLY A 310 -3.89 -1.58 13.27
CA GLY A 310 -2.81 -1.03 14.08
C GLY A 310 -1.43 -1.57 13.72
N PHE A 311 -1.17 -1.83 12.45
CA PHE A 311 0.19 -2.10 11.97
C PHE A 311 1.01 -0.80 12.02
N PRO A 312 2.23 -0.80 12.63
CA PRO A 312 3.14 0.32 12.48
C PRO A 312 3.46 0.59 11.01
N VAL A 313 3.57 1.87 10.65
CA VAL A 313 3.88 2.29 9.27
C VAL A 313 5.18 1.66 8.79
N GLU A 314 6.22 1.66 9.63
CA GLU A 314 7.53 1.07 9.35
C GLU A 314 7.43 -0.43 9.06
N ALA A 315 6.53 -1.14 9.74
CA ALA A 315 6.31 -2.57 9.52
C ALA A 315 5.67 -2.84 8.15
N VAL A 316 4.67 -2.04 7.77
CA VAL A 316 4.05 -2.15 6.44
C VAL A 316 5.08 -1.83 5.35
N TYR A 317 5.88 -0.79 5.55
CA TYR A 317 6.92 -0.38 4.63
C TYR A 317 7.99 -1.46 4.42
N GLU A 318 8.55 -2.02 5.52
CA GLU A 318 9.51 -3.14 5.45
C GLU A 318 8.92 -4.39 4.79
N TYR A 319 7.65 -4.68 5.08
CA TYR A 319 6.97 -5.80 4.44
C TYR A 319 6.85 -5.59 2.92
N ILE A 320 6.48 -4.40 2.47
CA ILE A 320 6.42 -4.10 1.02
C ILE A 320 7.81 -4.24 0.38
N LEU A 321 8.88 -3.74 1.00
CA LEU A 321 10.25 -3.96 0.51
C LEU A 321 10.59 -5.45 0.42
N THR A 322 10.18 -6.24 1.41
CA THR A 322 10.40 -7.69 1.45
C THR A 322 9.73 -8.41 0.27
N VAL A 323 8.51 -8.01 -0.09
CA VAL A 323 7.78 -8.67 -1.19
C VAL A 323 8.18 -8.15 -2.56
N LEU A 324 8.68 -6.92 -2.65
CA LEU A 324 9.10 -6.32 -3.92
C LEU A 324 10.53 -6.65 -4.33
N ASN A 325 11.46 -6.72 -3.37
CA ASN A 325 12.88 -6.94 -3.67
C ASN A 325 13.40 -8.21 -3.02
N SER A 326 13.72 -9.20 -3.83
CA SER A 326 14.11 -10.55 -3.40
C SER A 326 15.35 -10.61 -2.51
N ASN A 327 16.16 -9.55 -2.45
CA ASN A 327 17.37 -9.44 -1.62
C ASN A 327 17.17 -8.58 -0.35
N PHE A 328 15.95 -8.06 -0.09
CA PHE A 328 15.74 -7.21 1.07
C PHE A 328 15.86 -7.97 2.39
N GLU A 329 15.33 -9.19 2.49
CA GLU A 329 15.42 -9.98 3.74
C GLU A 329 16.86 -10.30 4.12
N ASP A 330 17.69 -10.67 3.16
CA ASP A 330 19.11 -10.97 3.40
C ASP A 330 19.84 -9.71 3.83
N TRP A 331 19.56 -8.58 3.16
CA TRP A 331 20.12 -7.30 3.55
C TRP A 331 19.68 -6.89 4.97
N ARG A 332 18.40 -7.02 5.31
CA ARG A 332 17.87 -6.69 6.65
C ARG A 332 18.47 -7.60 7.73
N ARG A 333 18.70 -8.87 7.42
CA ARG A 333 19.36 -9.81 8.35
C ARG A 333 20.81 -9.41 8.62
N ALA A 334 21.51 -8.95 7.59
CA ALA A 334 22.90 -8.48 7.70
C ALA A 334 23.00 -7.07 8.34
N ASN A 335 21.94 -6.27 8.25
CA ASN A 335 21.89 -4.89 8.72
C ASN A 335 20.63 -4.67 9.60
N PRO A 336 20.56 -5.32 10.78
CA PRO A 336 19.35 -5.37 11.58
C PRO A 336 18.86 -3.99 12.05
N ASP A 337 19.76 -3.06 12.29
CA ASP A 337 19.47 -1.75 12.88
C ASP A 337 19.62 -0.57 11.88
N ALA A 338 19.96 -0.86 10.62
CA ALA A 338 20.08 0.16 9.58
C ALA A 338 18.70 0.72 9.19
N SER A 339 18.67 2.00 8.77
CA SER A 339 17.47 2.57 8.15
C SER A 339 17.11 1.81 6.87
N THR A 340 15.81 1.69 6.59
CA THR A 340 15.34 1.17 5.30
C THR A 340 15.84 2.01 4.13
N ASP A 341 16.20 3.28 4.37
CA ASP A 341 16.73 4.20 3.34
C ASP A 341 18.12 3.82 2.87
N ASP A 342 18.89 3.10 3.70
CA ASP A 342 20.20 2.57 3.32
C ASP A 342 20.12 1.38 2.35
N PHE A 343 18.93 0.77 2.23
CA PHE A 343 18.72 -0.34 1.30
C PHE A 343 18.69 0.14 -0.15
N LYS A 344 19.56 -0.42 -0.99
CA LYS A 344 19.58 -0.14 -2.42
C LYS A 344 18.50 -0.95 -3.15
N PHE A 345 17.35 -0.32 -3.35
CA PHE A 345 16.23 -0.87 -4.09
C PHE A 345 16.59 -1.03 -5.59
N SER A 346 16.13 -2.11 -6.22
CA SER A 346 16.39 -2.36 -7.63
C SER A 346 15.19 -3.03 -8.33
N TYR A 347 14.71 -2.43 -9.40
CA TYR A 347 13.69 -3.05 -10.25
C TYR A 347 14.11 -4.42 -10.81
N LYS A 348 15.43 -4.66 -10.99
CA LYS A 348 15.98 -5.95 -11.44
C LYS A 348 15.79 -7.09 -10.43
N LYS A 349 15.47 -6.77 -9.17
CA LYS A 349 15.20 -7.72 -8.08
C LYS A 349 13.70 -7.90 -7.83
N MET A 350 12.86 -7.24 -8.61
CA MET A 350 11.41 -7.42 -8.58
C MET A 350 10.99 -8.65 -9.38
N ASN A 351 9.90 -9.30 -8.93
CA ASN A 351 9.36 -10.47 -9.62
C ASN A 351 8.46 -10.03 -10.80
N PRO A 352 8.80 -10.37 -12.06
CA PRO A 352 7.98 -10.02 -13.21
C PRO A 352 6.55 -10.57 -13.20
N ALA A 353 6.33 -11.71 -12.53
CA ALA A 353 5.02 -12.36 -12.43
C ALA A 353 4.14 -11.79 -11.31
N GLY A 354 4.66 -10.84 -10.53
CA GLY A 354 3.99 -10.29 -9.35
C GLY A 354 4.46 -10.95 -8.06
N SER A 355 3.99 -10.38 -6.95
CA SER A 355 4.40 -10.77 -5.59
C SER A 355 3.25 -11.43 -4.84
N LEU A 356 3.56 -12.43 -4.02
CA LEU A 356 2.60 -13.09 -3.16
C LEU A 356 2.44 -12.32 -1.85
N PHE A 357 1.23 -11.88 -1.55
CA PHE A 357 0.86 -11.34 -0.26
C PHE A 357 0.72 -12.46 0.77
N ASP A 358 1.41 -12.33 1.90
CA ASP A 358 1.43 -13.28 3.01
C ASP A 358 1.19 -12.53 4.32
N ALA A 359 0.01 -12.70 4.90
CA ALA A 359 -0.38 -12.05 6.15
C ALA A 359 0.45 -12.54 7.36
N ALA A 360 0.84 -13.82 7.37
CA ALA A 360 1.67 -14.35 8.44
C ALA A 360 3.07 -13.72 8.41
N LYS A 361 3.63 -13.56 7.21
CA LYS A 361 4.91 -12.87 7.00
C LYS A 361 4.83 -11.40 7.41
N LEU A 362 3.74 -10.70 7.05
CA LEU A 362 3.51 -9.32 7.49
C LEU A 362 3.49 -9.21 9.01
N LYS A 363 2.74 -10.08 9.72
CA LYS A 363 2.73 -10.12 11.18
C LYS A 363 4.11 -10.40 11.77
N ASN A 364 4.90 -11.29 11.17
CA ASN A 364 6.27 -11.56 11.61
C ASN A 364 7.20 -10.36 11.43
N VAL A 365 7.13 -9.66 10.30
CA VAL A 365 7.87 -8.41 10.07
C VAL A 365 7.47 -7.37 11.12
N SER A 366 6.17 -7.20 11.35
CA SER A 366 5.64 -6.25 12.33
C SER A 366 6.13 -6.54 13.75
N LYS A 367 6.09 -7.80 14.20
CA LYS A 367 6.65 -8.22 15.49
C LYS A 367 8.15 -7.87 15.62
N ASN A 368 8.91 -8.03 14.53
CA ASN A 368 10.32 -7.69 14.50
C ASN A 368 10.53 -6.17 14.66
N VAL A 369 9.75 -5.37 13.93
CA VAL A 369 9.82 -3.90 13.99
C VAL A 369 9.43 -3.42 15.39
N ILE A 370 8.27 -3.86 15.91
CA ILE A 370 7.78 -3.46 17.24
C ILE A 370 8.77 -3.85 18.35
N SER A 371 9.39 -5.03 18.25
CA SER A 371 10.32 -5.50 19.28
C SER A 371 11.56 -4.64 19.44
N LYS A 372 11.93 -3.85 18.43
CA LYS A 372 13.07 -2.92 18.42
C LYS A 372 12.72 -1.51 18.90
N MET A 373 11.46 -1.16 18.94
CA MET A 373 11.00 0.14 19.42
C MET A 373 11.24 0.27 20.93
N SER A 374 11.51 1.48 21.42
CA SER A 374 11.53 1.74 22.87
C SER A 374 10.12 1.61 23.46
N ALA A 375 10.04 1.42 24.78
CA ALA A 375 8.75 1.35 25.49
C ALA A 375 7.94 2.62 25.32
N GLU A 376 8.60 3.78 25.35
CA GLU A 376 7.99 5.10 25.15
C GLU A 376 7.39 5.23 23.77
N LYS A 377 8.12 4.76 22.71
CA LYS A 377 7.62 4.82 21.32
C LYS A 377 6.45 3.88 21.11
N VAL A 378 6.47 2.69 21.70
CA VAL A 378 5.32 1.78 21.67
C VAL A 378 4.13 2.37 22.38
N CYS A 379 4.33 2.96 23.57
CA CYS A 379 3.28 3.64 24.34
C CYS A 379 2.64 4.78 23.53
N GLU A 380 3.46 5.61 22.90
CA GLU A 380 3.00 6.71 22.03
C GLU A 380 2.09 6.20 20.90
N LEU A 381 2.62 5.29 20.07
CA LEU A 381 1.91 4.77 18.90
C LEU A 381 0.66 3.95 19.25
N ALA A 382 0.74 3.15 20.32
CA ALA A 382 -0.38 2.38 20.82
C ALA A 382 -1.50 3.30 21.36
N THR A 383 -1.15 4.37 22.07
CA THR A 383 -2.10 5.35 22.60
C THR A 383 -2.77 6.14 21.48
N GLU A 384 -2.00 6.59 20.48
CA GLU A 384 -2.55 7.26 19.28
C GLU A 384 -3.57 6.37 18.57
N TRP A 385 -3.18 5.12 18.31
CA TRP A 385 -4.08 4.16 17.68
C TRP A 385 -5.33 3.91 18.52
N ALA A 386 -5.17 3.65 19.82
CA ALA A 386 -6.27 3.34 20.71
C ALA A 386 -7.26 4.52 20.86
N ASN A 387 -6.79 5.75 20.89
CA ASN A 387 -7.66 6.94 20.93
C ASN A 387 -8.56 7.06 19.68
N GLU A 388 -8.13 6.53 18.55
CA GLU A 388 -8.93 6.52 17.31
C GLU A 388 -9.84 5.27 17.21
N PHE A 389 -9.36 4.08 17.60
CA PHE A 389 -10.02 2.79 17.31
C PHE A 389 -10.52 2.03 18.55
N ASP A 390 -10.01 2.27 19.75
CA ASP A 390 -10.45 1.70 21.02
C ASP A 390 -10.35 2.74 22.13
N LYS A 391 -11.22 3.74 22.07
CA LYS A 391 -11.19 4.90 22.97
C LYS A 391 -11.10 4.55 24.44
N PRO A 392 -11.86 3.56 25.00
CA PRO A 392 -11.72 3.20 26.41
C PRO A 392 -10.30 2.72 26.78
N PHE A 393 -9.63 2.00 25.89
CA PHE A 393 -8.25 1.57 26.11
C PHE A 393 -7.26 2.73 25.98
N GLY A 394 -7.47 3.63 24.99
CA GLY A 394 -6.66 4.82 24.80
C GLY A 394 -6.72 5.78 25.99
N GLU A 395 -7.89 5.96 26.59
CA GLU A 395 -8.07 6.74 27.80
C GLU A 395 -7.24 6.17 28.96
N LYS A 396 -7.24 4.85 29.16
CA LYS A 396 -6.43 4.20 30.20
C LYS A 396 -4.93 4.32 29.99
N LEU A 397 -4.46 4.19 28.76
CA LEU A 397 -3.05 4.42 28.43
C LEU A 397 -2.61 5.88 28.65
N SER A 398 -3.55 6.82 28.48
CA SER A 398 -3.31 8.26 28.64
C SER A 398 -3.38 8.73 30.11
N GLU A 399 -4.24 8.10 30.94
CA GLU A 399 -4.43 8.44 32.36
C GLU A 399 -3.15 8.30 33.19
N ASP A 400 -2.39 7.23 32.96
CA ASP A 400 -1.13 6.95 33.65
C ASP A 400 -0.06 6.48 32.65
N LYS A 401 0.58 7.47 32.02
CA LYS A 401 1.63 7.23 31.01
C LYS A 401 2.84 6.50 31.59
N GLU A 402 3.19 6.76 32.84
CA GLU A 402 4.35 6.10 33.48
C GLU A 402 4.07 4.61 33.66
N LYS A 403 2.89 4.26 34.15
CA LYS A 403 2.46 2.86 34.23
C LYS A 403 2.38 2.21 32.85
N ALA A 404 1.83 2.88 31.84
CA ALA A 404 1.75 2.35 30.48
C ALA A 404 3.15 2.07 29.90
N VAL A 405 4.11 2.99 30.06
CA VAL A 405 5.52 2.78 29.67
C VAL A 405 6.14 1.63 30.43
N ALA A 406 5.92 1.50 31.75
CA ALA A 406 6.41 0.39 32.55
C ALA A 406 5.87 -0.96 32.03
N ILE A 407 4.59 -1.03 31.68
CA ILE A 407 3.98 -2.22 31.07
C ILE A 407 4.67 -2.56 29.74
N PHE A 408 4.84 -1.58 28.86
CA PHE A 408 5.48 -1.79 27.56
C PHE A 408 7.00 -2.06 27.65
N SER A 409 7.65 -1.79 28.78
CA SER A 409 9.06 -2.11 29.00
C SER A 409 9.31 -3.61 29.26
N ILE A 410 8.26 -4.37 29.66
CA ILE A 410 8.41 -5.79 29.98
C ILE A 410 8.93 -6.56 28.78
N GLY A 411 10.13 -7.17 28.94
CA GLY A 411 10.76 -7.97 27.88
C GLY A 411 11.37 -7.17 26.74
N ARG A 412 11.56 -5.84 26.88
CA ARG A 412 12.27 -4.97 25.93
C ARG A 412 13.72 -4.69 26.33
N GLY A 413 14.50 -4.15 25.39
CA GLY A 413 15.86 -3.68 25.62
C GLY A 413 16.91 -4.77 25.81
N GLY A 414 16.55 -6.04 25.82
CA GLY A 414 17.48 -7.16 25.94
C GLY A 414 18.03 -7.62 24.59
N LYS A 415 19.04 -8.53 24.64
CA LYS A 415 19.61 -9.15 23.42
C LYS A 415 18.58 -9.92 22.57
N LYS A 416 17.50 -10.36 23.15
CA LYS A 416 16.40 -11.10 22.51
C LYS A 416 15.06 -10.51 23.00
N PRO A 417 14.65 -9.35 22.48
CA PRO A 417 13.39 -8.74 22.87
C PRO A 417 12.21 -9.64 22.50
N ARG A 418 11.16 -9.60 23.32
CA ARG A 418 9.94 -10.38 23.08
C ARG A 418 9.18 -9.87 21.85
N LYS A 419 8.48 -10.78 21.18
CA LYS A 419 7.71 -10.56 19.93
C LYS A 419 6.28 -11.05 20.08
N ASP A 420 5.61 -10.57 21.12
CA ASP A 420 4.32 -11.15 21.56
C ASP A 420 3.15 -10.70 20.69
N TYR A 421 3.14 -9.46 20.21
CA TYR A 421 2.08 -8.89 19.40
C TYR A 421 2.59 -8.26 18.10
N ALA A 422 1.74 -8.26 17.09
CA ALA A 422 2.05 -7.78 15.75
C ALA A 422 1.36 -6.45 15.43
N VAL A 423 0.27 -6.13 16.10
CA VAL A 423 -0.58 -4.97 15.83
C VAL A 423 -1.10 -4.38 17.12
N TRP A 424 -1.45 -3.11 17.10
CA TRP A 424 -1.95 -2.43 18.30
C TRP A 424 -3.32 -2.97 18.77
N SER A 425 -4.14 -3.50 17.86
CA SER A 425 -5.42 -4.13 18.21
C SER A 425 -5.28 -5.38 19.09
N GLU A 426 -4.11 -6.04 19.09
CA GLU A 426 -3.83 -7.20 19.93
C GLU A 426 -3.49 -6.80 21.40
N LEU A 427 -3.15 -5.51 21.66
CA LEU A 427 -2.64 -5.06 22.96
C LEU A 427 -3.63 -5.17 24.09
N LYS A 428 -4.87 -4.75 23.88
CA LYS A 428 -5.91 -4.81 24.93
C LYS A 428 -6.17 -6.25 25.36
N ASP A 429 -6.18 -7.19 24.42
CA ASP A 429 -6.29 -8.61 24.77
C ASP A 429 -5.04 -9.10 25.50
N TYR A 430 -3.84 -8.72 25.05
CA TYR A 430 -2.59 -9.21 25.61
C TYR A 430 -2.27 -8.60 26.99
N MET A 431 -2.50 -7.29 27.20
CA MET A 431 -2.05 -6.52 28.37
C MET A 431 -3.19 -5.84 29.16
N GLY A 432 -4.45 -5.95 28.70
CA GLY A 432 -5.58 -5.26 29.32
C GLY A 432 -5.80 -5.63 30.79
N PHE A 433 -5.34 -6.81 31.22
CA PHE A 433 -5.42 -7.23 32.61
C PHE A 433 -4.68 -6.31 33.61
N PHE A 434 -3.82 -5.40 33.17
CA PHE A 434 -3.23 -4.38 34.04
C PHE A 434 -4.24 -3.32 34.53
N TYR A 435 -5.41 -3.25 33.89
CA TYR A 435 -6.49 -2.32 34.17
C TYR A 435 -7.73 -3.10 34.64
N ASP A 436 -8.30 -2.70 35.77
CA ASP A 436 -9.41 -3.45 36.38
C ASP A 436 -10.67 -3.51 35.51
N GLU A 437 -10.88 -2.48 34.71
CA GLU A 437 -12.00 -2.39 33.76
C GLU A 437 -11.95 -3.43 32.65
N PHE A 438 -10.75 -3.96 32.32
CA PHE A 438 -10.52 -4.95 31.27
C PHE A 438 -10.09 -6.31 31.82
N PHE A 439 -9.96 -6.41 33.16
CA PHE A 439 -9.58 -7.68 33.80
C PHE A 439 -10.77 -8.64 33.85
N GLU A 440 -10.54 -9.82 33.34
CA GLU A 440 -11.48 -10.94 33.42
C GLU A 440 -10.73 -12.28 33.46
N PHE A 441 -11.32 -13.32 34.05
CA PHE A 441 -10.81 -14.66 33.95
C PHE A 441 -11.21 -15.25 32.58
N LYS A 442 -10.36 -15.08 31.58
CA LYS A 442 -10.58 -15.57 30.21
C LYS A 442 -10.31 -17.06 30.06
N ASP A 443 -9.24 -17.51 30.70
CA ASP A 443 -8.84 -18.92 30.67
C ASP A 443 -9.30 -19.64 31.94
N VAL A 444 -9.38 -20.96 31.85
CA VAL A 444 -9.79 -21.83 32.96
C VAL A 444 -8.62 -22.70 33.43
N LEU A 445 -8.70 -23.16 34.68
CA LEU A 445 -7.77 -24.14 35.21
C LEU A 445 -7.87 -25.46 34.39
N ALA A 446 -6.72 -26.02 34.03
CA ALA A 446 -6.68 -27.28 33.30
C ALA A 446 -7.28 -28.43 34.14
N GLU A 447 -8.10 -29.26 33.50
CA GLU A 447 -8.91 -30.31 34.14
C GLU A 447 -8.10 -31.40 34.88
N ASN A 448 -6.83 -31.56 34.55
CA ASN A 448 -5.92 -32.51 35.17
C ASN A 448 -5.45 -32.13 36.56
N PHE A 449 -5.74 -30.91 37.04
CA PHE A 449 -5.37 -30.46 38.40
C PHE A 449 -6.56 -30.48 39.35
N ASP A 450 -6.34 -31.01 40.57
CA ASP A 450 -7.32 -30.96 41.62
C ASP A 450 -7.49 -29.52 42.11
N LYS A 451 -8.72 -29.00 42.04
CA LYS A 451 -9.07 -27.65 42.44
C LYS A 451 -8.73 -27.35 43.88
N ASN A 452 -8.86 -28.31 44.81
CA ASN A 452 -8.55 -28.13 46.21
C ASN A 452 -7.03 -27.99 46.43
N VAL A 453 -6.20 -28.73 45.68
CA VAL A 453 -4.76 -28.57 45.74
C VAL A 453 -4.35 -27.20 45.25
N VAL A 454 -4.87 -26.75 44.08
CA VAL A 454 -4.59 -25.43 43.55
C VAL A 454 -5.08 -24.33 44.51
N LYS A 455 -6.24 -24.50 45.09
CA LYS A 455 -6.80 -23.59 46.09
C LYS A 455 -5.89 -23.44 47.31
N ASN A 456 -5.38 -24.56 47.85
CA ASN A 456 -4.44 -24.57 48.97
C ASN A 456 -3.14 -23.86 48.64
N ILE A 457 -2.53 -24.18 47.49
CA ILE A 457 -1.31 -23.53 47.02
C ILE A 457 -1.50 -22.01 46.91
N LEU A 458 -2.56 -21.57 46.25
CA LEU A 458 -2.83 -20.14 46.06
C LEU A 458 -3.19 -19.42 47.37
N SER A 459 -3.83 -20.10 48.32
CA SER A 459 -4.15 -19.54 49.64
C SER A 459 -2.92 -19.41 50.57
N GLU A 460 -1.90 -20.24 50.35
CA GLU A 460 -0.61 -20.17 51.07
C GLU A 460 0.39 -19.24 50.39
N TYR A 461 0.14 -18.83 49.13
CA TYR A 461 1.04 -17.94 48.42
C TYR A 461 1.02 -16.52 48.99
N ASP A 462 2.13 -16.06 49.53
CA ASP A 462 2.34 -14.67 49.97
C ASP A 462 3.29 -13.95 49.04
N TYR A 463 2.77 -12.96 48.31
CA TYR A 463 3.60 -12.15 47.40
C TYR A 463 4.40 -11.12 48.21
N ASN A 464 5.73 -11.29 48.20
CA ASN A 464 6.68 -10.33 48.75
C ASN A 464 7.14 -9.39 47.63
N GLU A 465 6.70 -8.13 47.63
CA GLU A 465 7.08 -7.12 46.63
C GLU A 465 8.52 -6.60 46.76
N GLU A 466 9.18 -6.81 47.92
CA GLU A 466 10.56 -6.43 48.16
C GLU A 466 11.53 -7.50 47.65
N ALA A 467 11.08 -8.73 47.38
CA ALA A 467 11.91 -9.81 46.86
C ALA A 467 12.43 -9.49 45.46
N ASP A 468 13.69 -9.84 45.21
CA ASP A 468 14.17 -9.85 43.82
C ASP A 468 13.63 -11.05 43.03
N GLN A 469 13.85 -11.07 41.71
CA GLN A 469 13.30 -12.10 40.82
C GLN A 469 13.77 -13.50 41.19
N THR A 470 15.00 -13.66 41.70
CA THR A 470 15.57 -14.95 42.10
C THR A 470 14.89 -15.44 43.37
N GLU A 471 14.82 -14.60 44.40
CA GLU A 471 14.14 -14.88 45.66
C GLU A 471 12.66 -15.18 45.47
N TRP A 472 11.97 -14.38 44.65
CA TRP A 472 10.59 -14.62 44.27
C TRP A 472 10.39 -16.03 43.67
N PHE A 473 11.26 -16.45 42.76
CA PHE A 473 11.15 -17.77 42.12
C PHE A 473 11.49 -18.92 43.07
N GLU A 474 12.49 -18.75 43.95
CA GLU A 474 12.79 -19.74 45.00
C GLU A 474 11.62 -19.92 45.99
N ASN A 475 10.90 -18.85 46.31
CA ASN A 475 9.67 -18.93 47.12
C ASN A 475 8.57 -19.73 46.42
N ILE A 476 8.41 -19.61 45.12
CA ILE A 476 7.46 -20.43 44.33
C ILE A 476 7.87 -21.90 44.33
N LYS A 477 9.19 -22.21 44.21
CA LYS A 477 9.68 -23.58 44.31
C LYS A 477 9.38 -24.20 45.67
N ALA A 478 9.70 -23.49 46.73
CA ALA A 478 9.47 -23.94 48.09
C ALA A 478 7.98 -24.18 48.37
N LEU A 479 7.11 -23.31 47.88
CA LEU A 479 5.67 -23.51 47.96
C LEU A 479 5.23 -24.76 47.20
N GLY A 480 5.73 -24.97 45.96
CA GLY A 480 5.44 -26.15 45.18
C GLY A 480 5.85 -27.46 45.86
N GLU A 481 7.03 -27.51 46.43
CA GLU A 481 7.55 -28.69 47.18
C GLU A 481 6.66 -29.10 48.33
N LYS A 482 6.08 -28.14 49.09
CA LYS A 482 5.13 -28.43 50.16
C LYS A 482 3.88 -29.18 49.67
N HIS A 483 3.51 -29.02 48.42
CA HIS A 483 2.35 -29.61 47.81
C HIS A 483 2.69 -30.73 46.81
N ASN A 484 3.92 -31.31 46.89
CA ASN A 484 4.41 -32.38 46.04
C ASN A 484 4.53 -32.00 44.57
N PHE A 485 4.88 -30.73 44.25
CA PHE A 485 5.28 -30.31 42.92
C PHE A 485 6.79 -30.27 42.83
N ALA A 486 7.34 -30.77 41.72
CA ALA A 486 8.78 -30.79 41.52
C ALA A 486 9.36 -29.39 41.32
N SER A 487 10.37 -29.00 42.09
CA SER A 487 11.08 -27.72 41.92
C SER A 487 12.06 -27.75 40.75
N ASP A 488 12.53 -28.94 40.33
CA ASP A 488 13.42 -29.14 39.18
C ASP A 488 12.68 -29.83 38.03
N MET A 489 12.63 -29.16 36.89
CA MET A 489 12.05 -29.68 35.66
C MET A 489 12.74 -30.94 35.11
N LYS A 490 14.05 -31.17 35.41
CA LYS A 490 14.73 -32.39 35.00
C LYS A 490 14.27 -33.57 35.84
N ALA A 491 14.15 -33.37 37.14
CA ALA A 491 13.61 -34.39 38.07
C ALA A 491 12.16 -34.74 37.70
N TYR A 492 11.33 -33.74 37.42
CA TYR A 492 9.95 -33.96 36.96
C TYR A 492 9.87 -34.79 35.68
N LYS A 493 10.66 -34.46 34.66
CA LYS A 493 10.68 -35.18 33.39
C LYS A 493 11.19 -36.61 33.49
N ALA A 494 12.04 -36.89 34.48
CA ALA A 494 12.59 -38.23 34.69
C ALA A 494 11.59 -39.17 35.36
N GLN A 495 10.75 -38.65 36.27
CA GLN A 495 9.80 -39.44 37.08
C GLN A 495 8.54 -38.63 37.37
N PRO A 496 7.73 -38.31 36.35
CA PRO A 496 6.57 -37.44 36.50
C PRO A 496 5.49 -38.03 37.43
N GLU A 497 5.41 -39.34 37.54
CA GLU A 497 4.48 -40.07 38.39
C GLU A 497 4.70 -39.83 39.90
N ASN A 498 5.89 -39.34 40.30
CA ASN A 498 6.22 -39.07 41.70
C ASN A 498 5.71 -37.72 42.20
N TYR A 499 5.21 -36.90 41.30
CA TYR A 499 4.83 -35.52 41.59
C TYR A 499 3.39 -35.21 41.14
N ALA A 500 2.75 -34.26 41.83
CA ALA A 500 1.46 -33.72 41.42
C ALA A 500 1.55 -32.78 40.18
N GLY A 501 2.76 -32.36 39.86
CA GLY A 501 3.11 -31.45 38.78
C GLY A 501 4.52 -30.88 38.98
N SER A 502 4.81 -29.75 38.37
CA SER A 502 6.09 -29.06 38.41
C SER A 502 5.97 -27.61 38.87
N VAL A 503 7.09 -26.94 39.15
CA VAL A 503 7.14 -25.51 39.45
C VAL A 503 6.56 -24.65 38.32
N ALA A 504 6.58 -25.14 37.06
CA ALA A 504 5.97 -24.46 35.93
C ALA A 504 4.43 -24.40 36.08
N ASP A 505 3.83 -25.48 36.63
CA ASP A 505 2.39 -25.55 36.89
C ASP A 505 1.99 -24.62 38.02
N VAL A 506 2.78 -24.58 39.14
CA VAL A 506 2.55 -23.65 40.26
C VAL A 506 2.64 -22.19 39.77
N SER A 507 3.65 -21.86 38.94
CA SER A 507 3.76 -20.56 38.30
C SER A 507 2.57 -20.27 37.38
N GLY A 508 2.03 -21.32 36.71
CA GLY A 508 0.83 -21.25 35.89
C GLY A 508 -0.41 -20.90 36.68
N PHE A 509 -0.59 -21.50 37.87
CA PHE A 509 -1.72 -21.19 38.75
C PHE A 509 -1.69 -19.73 39.23
N ILE A 510 -0.51 -19.24 39.63
CA ILE A 510 -0.32 -17.84 40.03
C ILE A 510 -0.61 -16.92 38.82
N ARG A 511 -0.10 -17.26 37.63
CA ARG A 511 -0.36 -16.49 36.40
C ARG A 511 -1.86 -16.40 36.12
N LEU A 512 -2.56 -17.53 36.11
CA LEU A 512 -3.99 -17.57 35.84
C LEU A 512 -4.77 -16.75 36.84
N ALA A 513 -4.44 -16.88 38.14
CA ALA A 513 -5.11 -16.13 39.19
C ALA A 513 -4.88 -14.61 39.09
N VAL A 514 -3.67 -14.18 38.73
CA VAL A 514 -3.30 -12.76 38.68
C VAL A 514 -3.71 -12.08 37.38
N THR A 515 -3.59 -12.79 36.26
CA THR A 515 -3.81 -12.20 34.92
C THR A 515 -5.12 -12.64 34.25
N GLY A 516 -5.77 -13.69 34.76
CA GLY A 516 -6.93 -14.32 34.11
C GLY A 516 -6.57 -15.13 32.86
N LYS A 517 -5.28 -15.38 32.59
CA LYS A 517 -4.80 -16.01 31.36
C LYS A 517 -3.69 -17.04 31.62
N ASN A 518 -3.60 -18.03 30.74
CA ASN A 518 -2.52 -19.03 30.76
C ASN A 518 -1.20 -18.51 30.14
N VAL A 519 -1.26 -17.42 29.39
CA VAL A 519 -0.08 -16.78 28.76
C VAL A 519 -0.03 -15.31 29.14
N SER A 520 1.14 -14.86 29.58
CA SER A 520 1.37 -13.46 29.99
C SER A 520 2.83 -13.05 29.72
N PRO A 521 3.16 -11.76 29.84
CA PRO A 521 4.55 -11.32 30.02
C PRO A 521 5.23 -11.95 31.25
N ASP A 522 6.45 -11.53 31.54
CA ASP A 522 7.19 -11.96 32.72
C ASP A 522 6.40 -11.69 34.01
N MET A 523 6.07 -12.74 34.77
CA MET A 523 5.16 -12.66 35.91
C MET A 523 5.73 -11.86 37.08
N TYR A 524 7.05 -11.90 37.29
CA TYR A 524 7.67 -11.09 38.32
C TYR A 524 7.45 -9.59 38.05
N LEU A 525 7.69 -9.16 36.81
CA LEU A 525 7.49 -7.77 36.39
C LEU A 525 6.00 -7.38 36.36
N VAL A 526 5.14 -8.31 35.94
CA VAL A 526 3.67 -8.11 35.97
C VAL A 526 3.21 -7.81 37.39
N MET A 527 3.61 -8.63 38.37
CA MET A 527 3.19 -8.46 39.76
C MET A 527 3.80 -7.21 40.40
N LYS A 528 5.03 -6.84 40.06
CA LYS A 528 5.63 -5.57 40.51
C LYS A 528 4.83 -4.34 40.05
N ILE A 529 4.34 -4.34 38.81
CA ILE A 529 3.53 -3.23 38.29
C ILE A 529 2.12 -3.21 38.93
N LEU A 530 1.55 -4.38 39.18
CA LEU A 530 0.23 -4.49 39.84
C LEU A 530 0.26 -4.11 41.31
N GLY A 531 1.37 -4.39 42.00
CA GLY A 531 1.50 -4.20 43.45
C GLY A 531 0.84 -5.30 44.28
N LYS A 532 1.27 -5.42 45.56
CA LYS A 532 0.87 -6.50 46.49
C LYS A 532 -0.63 -6.57 46.71
N GLU A 533 -1.27 -5.44 46.90
CA GLU A 533 -2.74 -5.38 47.18
C GLU A 533 -3.54 -5.97 46.04
N LYS A 534 -3.23 -5.56 44.79
CA LYS A 534 -3.95 -6.02 43.59
C LYS A 534 -3.68 -7.51 43.31
N VAL A 535 -2.46 -7.96 43.49
CA VAL A 535 -2.10 -9.38 43.34
C VAL A 535 -2.91 -10.23 44.29
N ASN A 536 -2.94 -9.86 45.60
CA ASN A 536 -3.69 -10.61 46.60
C ASN A 536 -5.22 -10.56 46.35
N GLU A 537 -5.76 -9.41 45.96
CA GLU A 537 -7.17 -9.29 45.57
C GLU A 537 -7.57 -10.31 44.51
N ARG A 538 -6.76 -10.39 43.44
CA ARG A 538 -7.04 -11.27 42.28
C ARG A 538 -6.88 -12.75 42.62
N ILE A 539 -5.85 -13.10 43.39
CA ILE A 539 -5.67 -14.47 43.88
C ILE A 539 -6.89 -14.88 44.73
N ASN A 540 -7.33 -14.04 45.66
CA ASN A 540 -8.50 -14.34 46.52
C ASN A 540 -9.77 -14.49 45.68
N LYS A 541 -9.99 -13.66 44.66
CA LYS A 541 -11.12 -13.78 43.72
C LYS A 541 -11.07 -15.10 42.97
N PHE A 542 -9.88 -15.49 42.47
CA PHE A 542 -9.72 -16.75 41.77
C PHE A 542 -9.95 -17.96 42.66
N VAL A 543 -9.37 -17.96 43.89
CA VAL A 543 -9.56 -19.02 44.88
C VAL A 543 -11.04 -19.17 45.26
N ALA A 544 -11.80 -18.08 45.34
CA ALA A 544 -13.25 -18.11 45.61
C ALA A 544 -14.05 -18.68 44.42
N SER A 545 -13.51 -18.65 43.19
CA SER A 545 -14.18 -19.16 42.00
C SER A 545 -13.89 -20.64 41.68
N LEU A 546 -12.87 -21.24 42.31
CA LEU A 546 -12.55 -22.66 42.21
C LEU A 546 -13.52 -23.55 42.96
#